data_6ec615bf52406381e24eeff8eaf908cd
#
_entry.id   6ec615bf52406381e24eeff8eaf908cd
#
_cell.length_a   1.000
_cell.length_b   1.000
_cell.length_c   1.000
_cell.angle_alpha   90.00
_cell.angle_beta   90.00
_cell.angle_gamma   90.00
#
_symmetry.space_group_name_H-M   'P 1'
#
loop_
_entity.id
_entity.type
_entity.pdbx_description
1 polymer ?
#
loop_
_entity_poly.entity_id
_entity_poly.type
_entity_poly.pdbx_seq_one_letter_code
_entity_poly.pdbx_strand_id
1 'polypeptide(L)'
;LTGSFLRAVAAGSSWTLRVESGFSSEHPIILDVDVGDSASVLHLCLDVGVLSELELVTRVRGSGEWFGMLRTGGVGDGGSLNDVVVSLMDKGTLLRVDSINVGRDAQVRAGTVSAGSDRTKADLRYRMAETGGNLRVLGSILSAGSMHLDHHVEIHHDAPETFSRLSWHSACDGDSRTVGTGMLRVADGSTGADASQLFHNLLLSKDAEADSIPELEVLEHEVVGCGHGTANGPIDEDQVFYLESRGLEPSEARGALIAAFLNSTLSEMGSESLHDWLVGLLNSELRELDA
;
A
#
# COMPACT_ATOMS: atom_id res chain seq x y z
N LEU A 1 -8.98 -0.68 17.57
CA LEU A 1 -8.97 0.53 18.40
C LEU A 1 -8.79 1.79 17.54
N THR A 2 -7.78 1.86 16.65
CA THR A 2 -7.49 3.04 15.80
C THR A 2 -8.70 3.43 14.94
N GLY A 3 -9.32 2.47 14.23
CA GLY A 3 -10.48 2.75 13.39
C GLY A 3 -11.69 3.29 14.16
N SER A 4 -11.93 2.80 15.38
CA SER A 4 -13.02 3.32 16.24
C SER A 4 -12.72 4.74 16.71
N PHE A 5 -11.45 5.02 17.05
CA PHE A 5 -11.00 6.37 17.43
C PHE A 5 -11.19 7.34 16.26
N LEU A 6 -10.67 7.03 15.08
CA LEU A 6 -10.80 7.89 13.90
C LEU A 6 -12.27 8.13 13.52
N ARG A 7 -13.13 7.11 13.62
CA ARG A 7 -14.57 7.25 13.36
C ARG A 7 -15.24 8.20 14.37
N ALA A 8 -14.85 8.12 15.63
CA ALA A 8 -15.39 9.01 16.66
C ALA A 8 -14.95 10.46 16.46
N VAL A 9 -13.69 10.68 16.09
CA VAL A 9 -13.16 12.03 15.81
C VAL A 9 -13.74 12.61 14.51
N ALA A 10 -13.92 11.79 13.48
CA ALA A 10 -14.51 12.20 12.20
C ALA A 10 -16.04 12.36 12.23
N ALA A 11 -16.68 12.17 13.38
CA ALA A 11 -18.14 12.24 13.50
C ALA A 11 -18.70 13.57 12.95
N GLY A 12 -19.48 13.50 11.86
CA GLY A 12 -20.04 14.67 11.16
C GLY A 12 -19.17 15.24 10.03
N SER A 13 -17.98 14.70 9.77
CA SER A 13 -17.04 15.16 8.73
C SER A 13 -16.68 14.05 7.75
N SER A 14 -17.66 13.29 7.29
CA SER A 14 -17.45 12.20 6.32
C SER A 14 -17.73 12.69 4.90
N TRP A 15 -16.83 12.32 3.99
CA TRP A 15 -16.98 12.55 2.55
C TRP A 15 -17.30 11.24 1.86
N THR A 16 -18.13 11.27 0.84
CA THR A 16 -18.40 10.09 0.01
C THR A 16 -17.98 10.37 -1.41
N LEU A 17 -17.06 9.55 -1.93
CA LEU A 17 -16.78 9.46 -3.35
C LEU A 17 -17.69 8.37 -3.92
N ARG A 18 -18.74 8.77 -4.63
CA ARG A 18 -19.65 7.84 -5.29
C ARG A 18 -19.36 7.81 -6.77
N VAL A 19 -19.20 6.60 -7.29
CA VAL A 19 -19.05 6.31 -8.72
C VAL A 19 -20.29 5.53 -9.16
N GLU A 20 -21.04 6.11 -10.12
CA GLU A 20 -22.25 5.47 -10.61
C GLU A 20 -21.94 4.19 -11.37
N SER A 21 -22.89 3.22 -11.36
CA SER A 21 -22.74 1.96 -12.08
C SER A 21 -22.49 2.16 -13.57
N GLY A 22 -21.54 1.43 -14.13
CA GLY A 22 -21.14 1.51 -15.54
C GLY A 22 -20.31 2.73 -15.91
N PHE A 23 -19.88 3.54 -14.92
CA PHE A 23 -18.96 4.65 -15.18
C PHE A 23 -17.53 4.11 -15.38
N SER A 24 -16.83 4.67 -16.37
CA SER A 24 -15.40 4.43 -16.57
C SER A 24 -14.65 5.75 -16.58
N SER A 25 -13.63 5.86 -15.76
CA SER A 25 -12.77 7.05 -15.67
C SER A 25 -11.69 6.96 -16.76
N GLU A 26 -11.62 7.95 -17.65
CA GLU A 26 -10.57 8.02 -18.68
C GLU A 26 -9.20 8.42 -18.09
N HIS A 27 -9.22 9.09 -16.95
CA HIS A 27 -8.02 9.58 -16.26
C HIS A 27 -8.11 9.31 -14.76
N PRO A 28 -6.96 9.20 -14.07
CA PRO A 28 -6.95 9.09 -12.63
C PRO A 28 -7.63 10.28 -11.95
N ILE A 29 -8.44 10.01 -10.93
CA ILE A 29 -8.96 11.04 -10.03
C ILE A 29 -7.92 11.24 -8.93
N ILE A 30 -7.46 12.47 -8.73
CA ILE A 30 -6.49 12.81 -7.70
C ILE A 30 -7.19 13.54 -6.56
N LEU A 31 -7.12 12.97 -5.36
CA LEU A 31 -7.55 13.60 -4.12
C LEU A 31 -6.30 14.11 -3.40
N ASP A 32 -6.06 15.41 -3.46
CA ASP A 32 -4.98 16.06 -2.73
C ASP A 32 -5.43 16.41 -1.31
N VAL A 33 -4.71 15.92 -0.32
CA VAL A 33 -4.93 16.18 1.09
C VAL A 33 -3.74 16.95 1.64
N ASP A 34 -3.91 18.25 1.84
CA ASP A 34 -2.93 19.09 2.53
C ASP A 34 -3.19 19.04 4.04
N VAL A 35 -2.27 18.46 4.78
CA VAL A 35 -2.31 18.38 6.24
C VAL A 35 -1.81 19.71 6.81
N GLY A 36 -2.64 20.37 7.58
CA GLY A 36 -2.25 21.61 8.27
C GLY A 36 -1.48 21.32 9.57
N ASP A 37 -1.01 22.38 10.23
CA ASP A 37 -0.14 22.31 11.42
C ASP A 37 -0.78 21.65 12.66
N SER A 38 -2.09 21.43 12.65
CA SER A 38 -2.84 20.83 13.76
C SER A 38 -3.27 19.40 13.47
N ALA A 39 -3.67 18.69 14.51
CA ALA A 39 -4.31 17.38 14.39
C ALA A 39 -5.60 17.45 13.57
N SER A 40 -5.74 16.56 12.58
CA SER A 40 -6.92 16.51 11.71
C SER A 40 -7.29 15.09 11.30
N VAL A 41 -8.55 14.89 10.90
CA VAL A 41 -9.08 13.59 10.47
C VAL A 41 -9.92 13.74 9.21
N LEU A 42 -9.68 12.88 8.24
CA LEU A 42 -10.51 12.66 7.07
C LEU A 42 -11.20 11.29 7.16
N HIS A 43 -12.53 11.26 7.03
CA HIS A 43 -13.24 10.02 6.74
C HIS A 43 -13.75 10.06 5.29
N LEU A 44 -13.25 9.15 4.46
CA LEU A 44 -13.65 8.99 3.07
C LEU A 44 -14.39 7.65 2.90
N CYS A 45 -15.64 7.73 2.46
CA CYS A 45 -16.42 6.55 2.06
C CYS A 45 -16.29 6.38 0.54
N LEU A 46 -15.83 5.22 0.09
CA LEU A 46 -15.72 4.83 -1.33
C LEU A 46 -16.93 3.96 -1.69
N ASP A 47 -17.76 4.46 -2.60
CA ASP A 47 -18.95 3.78 -3.11
C ASP A 47 -18.79 3.64 -4.63
N VAL A 48 -18.09 2.57 -5.05
CA VAL A 48 -17.77 2.30 -6.46
C VAL A 48 -18.82 1.35 -7.01
N GLY A 49 -19.59 1.82 -7.99
CA GLY A 49 -20.77 1.14 -8.52
C GLY A 49 -20.46 -0.16 -9.29
N VAL A 50 -21.52 -0.90 -9.61
CA VAL A 50 -21.46 -2.14 -10.39
C VAL A 50 -20.94 -1.87 -11.80
N LEU A 51 -20.00 -2.72 -12.31
CA LEU A 51 -19.41 -2.61 -13.65
C LEU A 51 -18.79 -1.23 -13.94
N SER A 52 -18.29 -0.56 -12.92
CA SER A 52 -17.59 0.73 -13.07
C SER A 52 -16.07 0.55 -13.00
N GLU A 53 -15.34 1.49 -13.57
CA GLU A 53 -13.89 1.52 -13.56
C GLU A 53 -13.40 2.85 -12.98
N LEU A 54 -12.57 2.79 -11.96
CA LEU A 54 -11.99 3.97 -11.31
C LEU A 54 -10.50 3.78 -11.07
N GLU A 55 -9.73 4.80 -11.41
CA GLU A 55 -8.36 4.97 -10.92
C GLU A 55 -8.34 6.18 -9.97
N LEU A 56 -8.01 5.93 -8.69
CA LEU A 56 -8.00 6.93 -7.62
C LEU A 56 -6.61 7.04 -7.01
N VAL A 57 -6.12 8.26 -6.91
CA VAL A 57 -4.90 8.58 -6.16
C VAL A 57 -5.26 9.48 -4.99
N THR A 58 -4.96 9.06 -3.77
CA THR A 58 -5.05 9.91 -2.59
C THR A 58 -3.63 10.32 -2.18
N ARG A 59 -3.28 11.58 -2.39
CA ARG A 59 -1.97 12.12 -2.04
C ARG A 59 -2.07 12.93 -0.74
N VAL A 60 -1.34 12.50 0.29
CA VAL A 60 -1.27 13.15 1.61
C VAL A 60 0.08 13.84 1.74
N ARG A 61 0.09 15.14 2.00
CA ARG A 61 1.30 15.96 2.12
C ARG A 61 1.14 17.05 3.18
N GLY A 62 2.24 17.68 3.54
CA GLY A 62 2.29 18.75 4.54
C GLY A 62 2.78 18.27 5.89
N SER A 63 2.69 19.12 6.90
CA SER A 63 3.24 18.87 8.24
C SER A 63 2.15 19.08 9.28
N GLY A 64 2.02 18.16 10.24
CA GLY A 64 1.06 18.27 11.32
C GLY A 64 1.47 17.41 12.51
N GLU A 65 0.89 17.63 13.68
CA GLU A 65 1.15 16.75 14.83
C GLU A 65 0.75 15.31 14.51
N TRP A 66 -0.45 15.15 13.96
CA TRP A 66 -0.92 13.88 13.41
C TRP A 66 -2.07 14.11 12.42
N PHE A 67 -2.15 13.22 11.45
CA PHE A 67 -3.26 13.14 10.52
C PHE A 67 -3.90 11.74 10.58
N GLY A 68 -5.22 11.70 10.73
CA GLY A 68 -6.00 10.47 10.71
C GLY A 68 -6.77 10.33 9.42
N MET A 69 -6.62 9.20 8.72
CA MET A 69 -7.38 8.88 7.53
C MET A 69 -8.14 7.56 7.74
N LEU A 70 -9.46 7.66 7.75
CA LEU A 70 -10.35 6.51 7.76
C LEU A 70 -10.99 6.38 6.38
N ARG A 71 -10.81 5.22 5.74
CA ARG A 71 -11.40 4.92 4.44
C ARG A 71 -12.28 3.68 4.56
N THR A 72 -13.52 3.79 4.13
CA THR A 72 -14.50 2.69 4.24
C THR A 72 -15.29 2.58 2.94
N GLY A 73 -15.92 1.43 2.71
CA GLY A 73 -16.79 1.24 1.56
C GLY A 73 -16.45 0.02 0.74
N GLY A 74 -16.56 0.11 -0.57
CA GLY A 74 -16.26 -1.04 -1.42
C GLY A 74 -16.50 -0.80 -2.89
N VAL A 75 -16.28 -1.89 -3.64
CA VAL A 75 -16.42 -1.97 -5.08
C VAL A 75 -17.56 -2.93 -5.39
N GLY A 76 -18.52 -2.48 -6.20
CA GLY A 76 -19.66 -3.29 -6.63
C GLY A 76 -19.27 -4.40 -7.61
N ASP A 77 -20.22 -5.29 -7.88
CA ASP A 77 -20.03 -6.48 -8.71
C ASP A 77 -19.46 -6.14 -10.10
N GLY A 78 -18.41 -6.86 -10.51
CA GLY A 78 -17.72 -6.65 -11.78
C GLY A 78 -17.01 -5.30 -11.92
N GLY A 79 -16.94 -4.51 -10.85
CA GLY A 79 -16.24 -3.22 -10.85
C GLY A 79 -14.73 -3.38 -10.80
N SER A 80 -14.01 -2.37 -11.27
CA SER A 80 -12.55 -2.29 -11.25
C SER A 80 -12.10 -1.02 -10.52
N LEU A 81 -11.22 -1.19 -9.53
CA LEU A 81 -10.65 -0.08 -8.78
C LEU A 81 -9.13 -0.20 -8.71
N ASN A 82 -8.43 0.77 -9.27
CA ASN A 82 -7.03 1.02 -8.95
C ASN A 82 -6.98 2.17 -7.94
N ASP A 83 -6.54 1.89 -6.72
CA ASP A 83 -6.59 2.83 -5.59
C ASP A 83 -5.21 2.96 -4.96
N VAL A 84 -4.55 4.08 -5.18
CA VAL A 84 -3.20 4.32 -4.67
C VAL A 84 -3.21 5.45 -3.63
N VAL A 85 -2.71 5.15 -2.44
CA VAL A 85 -2.47 6.15 -1.40
C VAL A 85 -0.99 6.46 -1.32
N VAL A 86 -0.66 7.74 -1.52
CA VAL A 86 0.70 8.26 -1.50
C VAL A 86 0.86 9.16 -0.28
N SER A 87 1.74 8.78 0.65
CA SER A 87 2.04 9.55 1.86
C SER A 87 3.39 10.23 1.74
N LEU A 88 3.38 11.56 1.71
CA LEU A 88 4.53 12.46 1.61
C LEU A 88 4.44 13.55 2.70
N MET A 89 4.00 13.19 3.90
CA MET A 89 4.00 14.13 5.01
C MET A 89 5.45 14.43 5.41
N ASP A 90 5.80 15.69 5.52
CA ASP A 90 7.16 16.10 5.93
C ASP A 90 7.47 15.71 7.38
N LYS A 91 6.46 15.78 8.25
CA LYS A 91 6.57 15.51 9.70
C LYS A 91 5.25 15.01 10.30
N GLY A 92 5.36 14.44 11.49
CA GLY A 92 4.23 14.05 12.32
C GLY A 92 3.82 12.60 12.18
N THR A 93 2.63 12.28 12.64
CA THR A 93 2.12 10.91 12.67
C THR A 93 0.95 10.73 11.71
N LEU A 94 1.06 9.75 10.81
CA LEU A 94 -0.04 9.27 9.99
C LEU A 94 -0.73 8.08 10.66
N LEU A 95 -2.05 8.20 10.91
CA LEU A 95 -2.92 7.11 11.33
C LEU A 95 -3.86 6.77 10.17
N ARG A 96 -3.67 5.63 9.52
CA ARG A 96 -4.52 5.22 8.39
C ARG A 96 -5.27 3.94 8.73
N VAL A 97 -6.57 3.92 8.43
CA VAL A 97 -7.39 2.71 8.52
C VAL A 97 -8.23 2.60 7.26
N ASP A 98 -8.05 1.51 6.54
CA ASP A 98 -8.88 1.16 5.38
C ASP A 98 -9.75 -0.05 5.73
N SER A 99 -11.01 -0.04 5.28
CA SER A 99 -11.94 -1.17 5.40
C SER A 99 -12.77 -1.23 4.11
N ILE A 100 -12.31 -2.03 3.14
CA ILE A 100 -12.81 -2.07 1.77
C ILE A 100 -13.37 -3.46 1.47
N ASN A 101 -14.60 -3.51 0.96
CA ASN A 101 -15.23 -4.72 0.48
C ASN A 101 -15.03 -4.87 -1.04
N VAL A 102 -14.74 -6.09 -1.47
CA VAL A 102 -14.59 -6.46 -2.88
C VAL A 102 -15.82 -7.27 -3.27
N GLY A 103 -16.59 -6.77 -4.24
CA GLY A 103 -17.81 -7.41 -4.74
C GLY A 103 -17.51 -8.61 -5.63
N ARG A 104 -18.57 -9.24 -6.13
CA ARG A 104 -18.50 -10.41 -7.02
C ARG A 104 -17.77 -10.06 -8.30
N ASP A 105 -16.78 -10.89 -8.68
CA ASP A 105 -15.97 -10.70 -9.89
C ASP A 105 -15.31 -9.32 -10.00
N ALA A 106 -15.27 -8.55 -8.90
CA ALA A 106 -14.63 -7.24 -8.86
C ALA A 106 -13.11 -7.37 -8.82
N GLN A 107 -12.43 -6.40 -9.42
CA GLN A 107 -10.98 -6.31 -9.46
C GLN A 107 -10.50 -5.10 -8.69
N VAL A 108 -9.67 -5.32 -7.67
CA VAL A 108 -9.11 -4.25 -6.85
C VAL A 108 -7.59 -4.34 -6.84
N ARG A 109 -6.94 -3.23 -7.17
CA ARG A 109 -5.52 -3.01 -6.92
C ARG A 109 -5.39 -1.88 -5.91
N ALA A 110 -4.86 -2.21 -4.73
CA ALA A 110 -4.68 -1.27 -3.63
C ALA A 110 -3.20 -1.00 -3.43
N GLY A 111 -2.74 0.17 -3.83
CA GLY A 111 -1.36 0.61 -3.72
C GLY A 111 -1.12 1.48 -2.49
N THR A 112 0.02 1.31 -1.85
CA THR A 112 0.53 2.20 -0.81
C THR A 112 1.95 2.60 -1.17
N VAL A 113 2.16 3.90 -1.33
CA VAL A 113 3.50 4.51 -1.48
C VAL A 113 3.73 5.39 -0.27
N SER A 114 4.80 5.15 0.46
CA SER A 114 5.13 5.93 1.66
C SER A 114 6.61 6.31 1.64
N ALA A 115 6.87 7.61 1.69
CA ALA A 115 8.22 8.18 1.74
C ALA A 115 8.24 9.40 2.68
N GLY A 116 7.31 9.48 3.65
CA GLY A 116 7.19 10.62 4.57
C GLY A 116 6.59 10.22 5.90
N SER A 117 6.35 11.23 6.76
CA SER A 117 5.96 11.16 8.17
C SER A 117 7.04 10.59 9.11
N ASP A 118 7.12 11.14 10.32
CA ASP A 118 8.01 10.59 11.36
C ASP A 118 7.52 9.21 11.81
N ARG A 119 6.20 9.03 11.84
CA ARG A 119 5.54 7.78 12.23
C ARG A 119 4.31 7.49 11.40
N THR A 120 4.18 6.26 10.97
CA THR A 120 2.95 5.76 10.33
C THR A 120 2.43 4.55 11.10
N LYS A 121 1.12 4.52 11.37
CA LYS A 121 0.39 3.30 11.71
C LYS A 121 -0.76 3.15 10.73
N ALA A 122 -0.68 2.13 9.89
CA ALA A 122 -1.70 1.80 8.89
C ALA A 122 -2.29 0.41 9.16
N ASP A 123 -3.63 0.34 9.28
CA ASP A 123 -4.41 -0.90 9.36
C ASP A 123 -5.27 -1.00 8.11
N LEU A 124 -4.87 -1.84 7.15
CA LEU A 124 -5.49 -1.97 5.82
C LEU A 124 -6.25 -3.29 5.75
N ARG A 125 -7.59 -3.22 5.65
CA ARG A 125 -8.46 -4.39 5.64
C ARG A 125 -9.24 -4.51 4.35
N TYR A 126 -9.14 -5.67 3.73
CA TYR A 126 -9.84 -6.00 2.50
C TYR A 126 -10.63 -7.28 2.72
N ARG A 127 -11.89 -7.26 2.32
CA ARG A 127 -12.78 -8.38 2.49
C ARG A 127 -13.39 -8.79 1.14
N MET A 128 -13.14 -10.01 0.73
CA MET A 128 -13.76 -10.63 -0.43
C MET A 128 -14.92 -11.50 0.05
N ALA A 129 -16.10 -10.87 0.18
CA ALA A 129 -17.31 -11.50 0.70
C ALA A 129 -18.16 -12.16 -0.38
N GLU A 130 -17.79 -11.97 -1.65
CA GLU A 130 -18.51 -12.46 -2.83
C GLU A 130 -17.57 -13.26 -3.74
N THR A 131 -18.14 -14.23 -4.47
CA THR A 131 -17.38 -15.13 -5.37
C THR A 131 -16.60 -14.37 -6.45
N GLY A 132 -15.42 -14.86 -6.81
CA GLY A 132 -14.63 -14.36 -7.95
C GLY A 132 -13.89 -13.05 -7.70
N GLY A 133 -13.96 -12.51 -6.50
CA GLY A 133 -13.23 -11.28 -6.16
C GLY A 133 -11.71 -11.44 -6.37
N ASN A 134 -11.08 -10.43 -7.01
CA ASN A 134 -9.65 -10.40 -7.32
C ASN A 134 -9.01 -9.18 -6.67
N LEU A 135 -8.03 -9.40 -5.78
CA LEU A 135 -7.38 -8.36 -5.02
C LEU A 135 -5.86 -8.42 -5.16
N ARG A 136 -5.25 -7.28 -5.48
CA ARG A 136 -3.80 -7.09 -5.35
C ARG A 136 -3.54 -5.95 -4.36
N VAL A 137 -2.75 -6.22 -3.35
CA VAL A 137 -2.29 -5.19 -2.39
C VAL A 137 -0.80 -5.01 -2.57
N LEU A 138 -0.39 -3.78 -2.83
CA LEU A 138 0.96 -3.44 -3.26
C LEU A 138 1.52 -2.35 -2.34
N GLY A 139 2.72 -2.56 -1.83
CA GLY A 139 3.42 -1.58 -0.99
C GLY A 139 4.79 -1.23 -1.57
N SER A 140 5.09 0.05 -1.64
CA SER A 140 6.41 0.60 -1.96
C SER A 140 6.76 1.63 -0.89
N ILE A 141 7.64 1.25 0.04
CA ILE A 141 7.93 2.01 1.25
C ILE A 141 9.39 2.41 1.25
N LEU A 142 9.65 3.71 1.39
CA LEU A 142 10.97 4.28 1.58
C LEU A 142 11.02 4.95 2.94
N SER A 143 11.92 4.52 3.81
CA SER A 143 12.11 5.10 5.13
C SER A 143 13.55 5.50 5.37
N ALA A 144 13.75 6.61 6.05
CA ALA A 144 15.06 7.16 6.33
C ALA A 144 15.13 7.86 7.69
N GLY A 145 16.33 8.21 8.13
CA GLY A 145 16.56 8.89 9.40
C GLY A 145 16.02 8.07 10.56
N SER A 146 15.08 8.60 11.34
CA SER A 146 14.46 7.92 12.48
C SER A 146 12.97 7.60 12.27
N MET A 147 12.52 7.49 11.03
CA MET A 147 11.14 7.14 10.69
C MET A 147 10.76 5.77 11.25
N HIS A 148 9.50 5.65 11.70
CA HIS A 148 8.91 4.38 12.12
C HIS A 148 7.59 4.15 11.37
N LEU A 149 7.60 3.25 10.40
CA LEU A 149 6.49 3.00 9.50
C LEU A 149 5.93 1.58 9.72
N ASP A 150 4.76 1.48 10.33
CA ASP A 150 4.08 0.22 10.66
C ASP A 150 2.83 0.06 9.80
N HIS A 151 2.82 -0.96 8.97
CA HIS A 151 1.72 -1.31 8.08
C HIS A 151 1.22 -2.73 8.37
N HIS A 152 -0.05 -2.84 8.72
CA HIS A 152 -0.74 -4.09 8.93
C HIS A 152 -1.80 -4.28 7.83
N VAL A 153 -1.70 -5.37 7.08
CA VAL A 153 -2.62 -5.69 5.98
C VAL A 153 -3.39 -6.96 6.32
N GLU A 154 -4.71 -6.86 6.38
CA GLU A 154 -5.60 -8.00 6.57
C GLU A 154 -6.38 -8.29 5.28
N ILE A 155 -6.33 -9.51 4.77
CA ILE A 155 -7.08 -9.96 3.60
C ILE A 155 -7.94 -11.16 4.00
N HIS A 156 -9.25 -10.99 3.85
CA HIS A 156 -10.23 -12.02 4.20
C HIS A 156 -10.87 -12.60 2.94
N HIS A 157 -10.67 -13.88 2.72
CA HIS A 157 -11.37 -14.69 1.72
C HIS A 157 -12.57 -15.34 2.42
N ASP A 158 -13.75 -14.73 2.27
CA ASP A 158 -14.99 -15.20 2.89
C ASP A 158 -15.95 -15.82 1.85
N ALA A 159 -15.51 -15.98 0.59
CA ALA A 159 -16.31 -16.55 -0.51
C ALA A 159 -15.44 -17.43 -1.42
N PRO A 160 -16.07 -18.34 -2.22
CA PRO A 160 -15.35 -19.20 -3.15
C PRO A 160 -14.65 -18.46 -4.30
N GLU A 161 -13.66 -19.11 -4.90
CA GLU A 161 -12.98 -18.69 -6.13
C GLU A 161 -12.37 -17.28 -6.06
N THR A 162 -11.96 -16.87 -4.87
CA THR A 162 -11.33 -15.57 -4.63
C THR A 162 -9.82 -15.63 -4.79
N PHE A 163 -9.24 -14.55 -5.31
CA PHE A 163 -7.81 -14.43 -5.56
C PHE A 163 -7.22 -13.25 -4.81
N SER A 164 -6.07 -13.45 -4.14
CA SER A 164 -5.30 -12.32 -3.61
C SER A 164 -3.79 -12.49 -3.74
N ARG A 165 -3.12 -11.36 -3.95
CA ARG A 165 -1.66 -11.22 -3.85
C ARG A 165 -1.33 -9.98 -3.05
N LEU A 166 -0.53 -10.15 -2.01
CA LEU A 166 0.10 -9.06 -1.26
C LEU A 166 1.58 -9.04 -1.62
N SER A 167 2.07 -7.92 -2.15
CA SER A 167 3.47 -7.70 -2.47
C SER A 167 3.93 -6.40 -1.82
N TRP A 168 4.85 -6.51 -0.86
CA TRP A 168 5.27 -5.39 -0.02
C TRP A 168 6.78 -5.23 -0.03
N HIS A 169 7.25 -4.10 -0.57
CA HIS A 169 8.66 -3.78 -0.68
C HIS A 169 8.98 -2.56 0.19
N SER A 170 10.01 -2.68 1.02
CA SER A 170 10.48 -1.58 1.87
C SER A 170 11.99 -1.40 1.71
N ALA A 171 12.43 -0.17 1.50
CA ALA A 171 13.84 0.22 1.55
C ALA A 171 14.04 1.10 2.79
N CYS A 172 14.98 0.73 3.65
CA CYS A 172 15.15 1.32 4.98
C CYS A 172 16.58 1.84 5.15
N ASP A 173 16.72 3.14 5.43
CA ASP A 173 18.00 3.81 5.63
C ASP A 173 18.08 4.52 7.00
N GLY A 174 19.31 4.87 7.42
CA GLY A 174 19.57 5.50 8.71
C GLY A 174 19.24 4.61 9.90
N ASP A 175 18.55 5.15 10.90
CA ASP A 175 18.02 4.45 12.08
C ASP A 175 16.53 4.15 11.92
N SER A 176 16.03 4.11 10.68
CA SER A 176 14.60 3.93 10.40
C SER A 176 14.15 2.49 10.66
N ARG A 177 12.87 2.34 10.98
CA ARG A 177 12.25 1.05 11.19
C ARG A 177 10.97 0.91 10.38
N THR A 178 10.85 -0.19 9.62
CA THR A 178 9.60 -0.58 8.98
C THR A 178 9.07 -1.88 9.57
N VAL A 179 7.75 -1.94 9.75
CA VAL A 179 7.05 -3.16 10.16
C VAL A 179 5.99 -3.47 9.11
N GLY A 180 6.09 -4.64 8.50
CA GLY A 180 5.11 -5.18 7.57
C GLY A 180 4.45 -6.42 8.17
N THR A 181 3.18 -6.29 8.60
CA THR A 181 2.39 -7.41 9.06
C THR A 181 1.34 -7.76 8.02
N GLY A 182 1.23 -9.04 7.66
CA GLY A 182 0.22 -9.52 6.73
C GLY A 182 -0.59 -10.64 7.36
N MET A 183 -1.92 -10.50 7.41
CA MET A 183 -2.84 -11.55 7.81
C MET A 183 -3.67 -11.99 6.62
N LEU A 184 -3.47 -13.21 6.13
CA LEU A 184 -4.35 -13.87 5.16
C LEU A 184 -5.27 -14.84 5.89
N ARG A 185 -6.57 -14.63 5.76
CA ARG A 185 -7.58 -15.52 6.32
C ARG A 185 -8.43 -16.11 5.19
N VAL A 186 -8.47 -17.44 5.12
CA VAL A 186 -9.35 -18.19 4.23
C VAL A 186 -10.39 -18.90 5.11
N ALA A 187 -11.64 -18.42 5.04
CA ALA A 187 -12.74 -18.95 5.84
C ALA A 187 -13.17 -20.32 5.34
N ASP A 188 -13.84 -21.09 6.22
CA ASP A 188 -14.53 -22.33 5.83
C ASP A 188 -15.60 -22.03 4.76
N GLY A 189 -15.68 -22.81 3.70
CA GLY A 189 -16.56 -22.61 2.55
C GLY A 189 -15.98 -21.70 1.45
N SER A 190 -14.76 -21.17 1.60
CA SER A 190 -14.08 -20.36 0.56
C SER A 190 -13.29 -21.24 -0.41
N THR A 191 -13.93 -22.26 -0.95
CA THR A 191 -13.38 -23.24 -1.88
C THR A 191 -12.75 -22.58 -3.10
N GLY A 192 -11.59 -23.04 -3.54
CA GLY A 192 -10.89 -22.50 -4.71
C GLY A 192 -10.17 -21.17 -4.47
N ALA A 193 -10.02 -20.74 -3.21
CA ALA A 193 -9.24 -19.55 -2.89
C ALA A 193 -7.77 -19.72 -3.28
N ASP A 194 -7.16 -18.66 -3.84
CA ASP A 194 -5.75 -18.59 -4.19
C ASP A 194 -5.14 -17.32 -3.59
N ALA A 195 -4.32 -17.48 -2.54
CA ALA A 195 -3.83 -16.40 -1.71
C ALA A 195 -2.31 -16.48 -1.50
N SER A 196 -1.61 -15.36 -1.66
CA SER A 196 -0.21 -15.29 -1.24
C SER A 196 0.20 -13.91 -0.77
N GLN A 197 1.24 -13.88 0.09
CA GLN A 197 1.83 -12.65 0.59
C GLN A 197 3.35 -12.73 0.57
N LEU A 198 3.98 -11.66 0.11
CA LEU A 198 5.43 -11.52 0.02
C LEU A 198 5.85 -10.18 0.63
N PHE A 199 6.84 -10.24 1.53
CA PHE A 199 7.50 -9.07 2.10
C PHE A 199 8.97 -9.11 1.75
N HIS A 200 9.43 -8.08 1.04
CA HIS A 200 10.83 -7.92 0.68
C HIS A 200 11.35 -6.60 1.25
N ASN A 201 12.45 -6.65 2.00
CA ASN A 201 13.04 -5.47 2.59
C ASN A 201 14.51 -5.35 2.21
N LEU A 202 14.88 -4.14 1.81
CA LEU A 202 16.24 -3.74 1.48
C LEU A 202 16.77 -2.86 2.62
N LEU A 203 17.82 -3.34 3.30
CA LEU A 203 18.47 -2.60 4.38
C LEU A 203 19.65 -1.81 3.80
N LEU A 204 19.57 -0.50 3.86
CA LEU A 204 20.54 0.43 3.25
C LEU A 204 21.62 0.86 4.24
N SER A 205 21.35 0.77 5.54
CA SER A 205 22.27 1.08 6.62
C SER A 205 22.35 -0.08 7.62
N LYS A 206 23.33 0.00 8.54
CA LYS A 206 23.54 -1.02 9.58
C LYS A 206 22.54 -0.93 10.73
N ASP A 207 21.98 0.26 10.94
CA ASP A 207 21.09 0.57 12.05
C ASP A 207 19.61 0.55 11.64
N ALA A 208 19.35 0.39 10.31
CA ALA A 208 18.01 0.21 9.79
C ALA A 208 17.42 -1.16 10.18
N GLU A 209 16.14 -1.15 10.55
CA GLU A 209 15.40 -2.35 10.93
C GLU A 209 14.19 -2.57 10.01
N ALA A 210 13.95 -3.84 9.63
CA ALA A 210 12.75 -4.23 8.89
C ALA A 210 12.18 -5.53 9.45
N ASP A 211 10.97 -5.45 9.98
CA ASP A 211 10.23 -6.60 10.51
C ASP A 211 9.17 -7.04 9.49
N SER A 212 9.19 -8.33 9.12
CA SER A 212 8.15 -8.94 8.30
C SER A 212 7.44 -10.03 9.11
N ILE A 213 6.13 -9.87 9.29
CA ILE A 213 5.30 -10.73 10.14
C ILE A 213 4.12 -11.26 9.31
N PRO A 214 4.34 -12.26 8.45
CA PRO A 214 3.25 -12.88 7.71
C PRO A 214 2.50 -13.91 8.57
N GLU A 215 1.18 -13.80 8.60
CA GLU A 215 0.28 -14.71 9.31
C GLU A 215 -0.71 -15.35 8.34
N LEU A 216 -1.02 -16.63 8.54
CA LEU A 216 -2.00 -17.39 7.75
C LEU A 216 -2.99 -18.10 8.68
N GLU A 217 -4.28 -17.88 8.42
CA GLU A 217 -5.38 -18.65 9.01
C GLU A 217 -6.19 -19.29 7.88
N VAL A 218 -5.97 -20.57 7.63
CA VAL A 218 -6.62 -21.32 6.54
C VAL A 218 -7.55 -22.35 7.13
N LEU A 219 -8.85 -22.11 7.03
CA LEU A 219 -9.90 -23.00 7.55
C LEU A 219 -10.52 -23.86 6.46
N GLU A 220 -10.28 -23.51 5.17
CA GLU A 220 -10.74 -24.24 3.99
C GLU A 220 -9.68 -25.27 3.56
N HIS A 221 -10.14 -26.46 3.16
CA HIS A 221 -9.26 -27.57 2.71
C HIS A 221 -9.07 -27.60 1.18
N GLU A 222 -10.05 -27.08 0.41
CA GLU A 222 -10.02 -27.09 -1.04
C GLU A 222 -9.57 -25.73 -1.59
N VAL A 223 -8.32 -25.34 -1.29
CA VAL A 223 -7.70 -24.11 -1.82
C VAL A 223 -6.82 -24.42 -3.02
N VAL A 224 -6.71 -23.48 -3.98
CA VAL A 224 -5.74 -23.57 -5.09
C VAL A 224 -4.33 -23.41 -4.55
N GLY A 225 -4.12 -22.45 -3.66
CA GLY A 225 -2.85 -22.22 -2.98
C GLY A 225 -3.00 -21.20 -1.87
N CYS A 226 -2.20 -21.38 -0.81
CA CYS A 226 -2.07 -20.39 0.24
C CYS A 226 -0.64 -20.39 0.76
N GLY A 227 0.02 -19.22 0.73
CA GLY A 227 1.42 -19.18 1.12
C GLY A 227 1.93 -17.78 1.45
N HIS A 228 3.11 -17.77 2.07
CA HIS A 228 3.82 -16.53 2.34
C HIS A 228 5.33 -16.67 2.13
N GLY A 229 6.00 -15.53 1.94
CA GLY A 229 7.45 -15.44 1.88
C GLY A 229 7.95 -14.12 2.42
N THR A 230 9.17 -14.14 2.97
CA THR A 230 9.86 -12.93 3.42
C THR A 230 11.31 -12.97 2.99
N ALA A 231 11.86 -11.81 2.62
CA ALA A 231 13.29 -11.66 2.36
C ALA A 231 13.76 -10.31 2.88
N ASN A 232 14.78 -10.31 3.71
CA ASN A 232 15.44 -9.13 4.24
C ASN A 232 16.92 -9.21 3.92
N GLY A 233 17.50 -8.19 3.37
CA GLY A 233 18.92 -8.17 3.04
C GLY A 233 19.47 -6.79 2.72
N PRO A 234 20.79 -6.64 2.73
CA PRO A 234 21.44 -5.43 2.26
C PRO A 234 21.39 -5.33 0.72
N ILE A 235 21.79 -4.19 0.20
CA ILE A 235 22.08 -4.03 -1.22
C ILE A 235 23.19 -5.04 -1.64
N ASP A 236 23.04 -5.55 -2.84
CA ASP A 236 24.03 -6.44 -3.45
C ASP A 236 25.22 -5.61 -3.97
N GLU A 237 26.35 -5.67 -3.27
CA GLU A 237 27.55 -4.92 -3.59
C GLU A 237 28.17 -5.36 -4.95
N ASP A 238 27.94 -6.57 -5.42
CA ASP A 238 28.40 -7.00 -6.76
C ASP A 238 27.58 -6.30 -7.85
N GLN A 239 26.29 -6.05 -7.62
CA GLN A 239 25.46 -5.26 -8.54
C GLN A 239 25.84 -3.79 -8.51
N VAL A 240 26.14 -3.21 -7.36
CA VAL A 240 26.68 -1.85 -7.25
C VAL A 240 27.96 -1.73 -8.05
N PHE A 241 28.95 -2.61 -7.79
CA PHE A 241 30.21 -2.63 -8.52
C PHE A 241 30.03 -2.80 -10.04
N TYR A 242 29.08 -3.65 -10.46
CA TYR A 242 28.78 -3.79 -11.88
C TYR A 242 28.31 -2.47 -12.51
N LEU A 243 27.42 -1.74 -11.86
CA LEU A 243 26.92 -0.44 -12.36
C LEU A 243 28.03 0.63 -12.37
N GLU A 244 28.86 0.68 -11.33
CA GLU A 244 30.05 1.56 -11.29
C GLU A 244 31.01 1.24 -12.44
N SER A 245 31.24 -0.03 -12.73
CA SER A 245 32.07 -0.45 -13.85
C SER A 245 31.52 -0.03 -15.22
N ARG A 246 30.25 0.34 -15.31
CA ARG A 246 29.54 0.88 -16.46
C ARG A 246 29.53 2.42 -16.50
N GLY A 247 30.10 3.07 -15.49
CA GLY A 247 30.30 4.52 -15.46
C GLY A 247 29.33 5.30 -14.61
N LEU A 248 28.49 4.62 -13.79
CA LEU A 248 27.68 5.32 -12.79
C LEU A 248 28.54 5.69 -11.58
N GLU A 249 28.28 6.85 -11.00
CA GLU A 249 28.84 7.19 -9.70
C GLU A 249 28.25 6.28 -8.60
N PRO A 250 28.95 6.03 -7.48
CA PRO A 250 28.49 5.10 -6.43
C PRO A 250 27.08 5.39 -5.91
N SER A 251 26.74 6.66 -5.67
CA SER A 251 25.40 7.08 -5.24
C SER A 251 24.34 6.81 -6.31
N GLU A 252 24.65 7.10 -7.58
CA GLU A 252 23.74 6.82 -8.70
C GLU A 252 23.49 5.32 -8.88
N ALA A 253 24.54 4.49 -8.71
CA ALA A 253 24.42 3.04 -8.79
C ALA A 253 23.49 2.49 -7.68
N ARG A 254 23.68 2.93 -6.44
CA ARG A 254 22.82 2.56 -5.30
C ARG A 254 21.39 3.05 -5.52
N GLY A 255 21.19 4.32 -5.84
CA GLY A 255 19.89 4.90 -6.13
C GLY A 255 19.14 4.15 -7.23
N ALA A 256 19.81 3.74 -8.30
CA ALA A 256 19.22 2.96 -9.39
C ALA A 256 18.73 1.57 -8.92
N LEU A 257 19.49 0.89 -8.05
CA LEU A 257 19.08 -0.41 -7.49
C LEU A 257 17.90 -0.29 -6.54
N ILE A 258 17.89 0.73 -5.68
CA ILE A 258 16.77 1.01 -4.77
C ILE A 258 15.51 1.34 -5.59
N ALA A 259 15.63 2.21 -6.59
CA ALA A 259 14.53 2.55 -7.48
C ALA A 259 13.99 1.32 -8.22
N ALA A 260 14.85 0.46 -8.76
CA ALA A 260 14.45 -0.77 -9.43
C ALA A 260 13.72 -1.73 -8.49
N PHE A 261 14.19 -1.88 -7.25
CA PHE A 261 13.58 -2.71 -6.22
C PHE A 261 12.17 -2.24 -5.86
N LEU A 262 12.00 -0.95 -5.58
CA LEU A 262 10.70 -0.37 -5.25
C LEU A 262 9.76 -0.30 -6.46
N ASN A 263 10.31 -0.08 -7.66
CA ASN A 263 9.54 -0.04 -8.91
C ASN A 263 8.86 -1.36 -9.26
N SER A 264 9.35 -2.49 -8.76
CA SER A 264 8.72 -3.79 -9.01
C SER A 264 7.27 -3.87 -8.51
N THR A 265 6.92 -3.16 -7.44
CA THR A 265 5.54 -3.04 -6.96
C THR A 265 4.79 -1.85 -7.59
N LEU A 266 5.47 -0.72 -7.86
CA LEU A 266 4.85 0.44 -8.50
C LEU A 266 4.28 0.11 -9.88
N SER A 267 4.99 -0.72 -10.66
CA SER A 267 4.58 -1.10 -12.01
C SER A 267 3.23 -1.84 -12.09
N GLU A 268 2.75 -2.35 -10.97
CA GLU A 268 1.47 -3.06 -10.89
C GLU A 268 0.34 -2.20 -10.30
N MET A 269 0.61 -0.96 -9.83
CA MET A 269 -0.35 -0.16 -9.05
C MET A 269 -1.46 0.49 -9.90
N GLY A 270 -1.28 0.64 -11.21
CA GLY A 270 -2.29 1.29 -12.02
C GLY A 270 -1.93 1.41 -13.49
N SER A 271 -2.42 2.46 -14.16
CA SER A 271 -2.13 2.77 -15.54
C SER A 271 -0.66 3.15 -15.76
N GLU A 272 -0.19 3.10 -17.01
CA GLU A 272 1.18 3.52 -17.39
C GLU A 272 1.46 4.98 -16.97
N SER A 273 0.49 5.87 -17.15
CA SER A 273 0.62 7.28 -16.75
C SER A 273 0.76 7.47 -15.24
N LEU A 274 0.03 6.65 -14.45
CA LEU A 274 0.17 6.65 -12.99
C LEU A 274 1.52 6.09 -12.58
N HIS A 275 1.96 5.00 -13.21
CA HIS A 275 3.28 4.41 -12.96
C HIS A 275 4.41 5.43 -13.22
N ASP A 276 4.42 6.12 -14.38
CA ASP A 276 5.43 7.12 -14.71
C ASP A 276 5.47 8.25 -13.67
N TRP A 277 4.29 8.67 -13.20
CA TRP A 277 4.20 9.69 -12.16
C TRP A 277 4.77 9.19 -10.82
N LEU A 278 4.44 7.96 -10.40
CA LEU A 278 4.96 7.34 -9.17
C LEU A 278 6.47 7.16 -9.21
N VAL A 279 7.02 6.74 -10.34
CA VAL A 279 8.48 6.62 -10.56
C VAL A 279 9.15 7.98 -10.46
N GLY A 280 8.57 9.01 -11.07
CA GLY A 280 9.07 10.38 -10.97
C GLY A 280 9.13 10.88 -9.52
N LEU A 281 8.08 10.59 -8.76
CA LEU A 281 7.98 10.91 -7.34
C LEU A 281 9.02 10.15 -6.51
N LEU A 282 9.13 8.84 -6.68
CA LEU A 282 10.13 8.02 -5.97
C LEU A 282 11.56 8.52 -6.25
N ASN A 283 11.87 8.85 -7.49
CA ASN A 283 13.18 9.39 -7.84
C ASN A 283 13.47 10.77 -7.22
N SER A 284 12.45 11.59 -6.95
CA SER A 284 12.63 12.85 -6.21
C SER A 284 12.97 12.60 -4.75
N GLU A 285 12.25 11.69 -4.10
CA GLU A 285 12.48 11.32 -2.70
C GLU A 285 13.87 10.67 -2.49
N LEU A 286 14.30 9.81 -3.42
CA LEU A 286 15.62 9.19 -3.35
C LEU A 286 16.77 10.22 -3.45
N ARG A 287 16.61 11.28 -4.24
CA ARG A 287 17.62 12.35 -4.33
C ARG A 287 17.72 13.17 -3.04
N GLU A 288 16.64 13.30 -2.30
CA GLU A 288 16.63 14.01 -1.02
C GLU A 288 17.33 13.20 0.08
N LEU A 289 17.37 11.86 -0.03
CA LEU A 289 18.12 11.02 0.90
C LEU A 289 19.65 11.12 0.70
N ASP A 290 20.11 11.37 -0.53
CA ASP A 290 21.54 11.48 -0.88
C ASP A 290 22.10 12.90 -0.63
N ALA A 291 21.28 13.88 -0.28
CA ALA A 291 21.64 15.29 -0.08
C ALA A 291 21.91 15.63 1.38
#